data_9b74af48f96922965b9e901a1f3a753a
#
_entry.id   9b74af48f96922965b9e901a1f3a753a
#
_cell.length_a   1.000
_cell.length_b   1.000
_cell.length_c   1.000
_cell.angle_alpha   90.00
_cell.angle_beta   90.00
_cell.angle_gamma   90.00
#
_symmetry.space_group_name_H-M   'P 1'
#
loop_
_entity.id
_entity.type
_entity.pdbx_description
1 polymer ?
#
loop_
_entity_poly.entity_id
_entity_poly.type
_entity_poly.pdbx_seq_one_letter_code
_entity_poly.pdbx_strand_id
1 'polypeptide(L)'
;QRQMCIRDSIVSGTHALTLALFGILRPDDILLSVTGDVYDTLNDVISGNGNGSLKDFGIKFDKIELCDGKINLSEICKYLEITQPKLIYFQRSRGYSWRNALTIDDFGNAVNVIKKISPDSLIMVDNCYGEFTEECEPTVCGADIIAGSLIKNAGGGLAPTGGYIAGRKELVELAAKRLTTPSTGGEVGSYENGYRNFYQGIFLAPHTVAQAL
;
A
#
# COMPACT_ATOMS: atom_id res chain seq x y z
N GLN A 1 -13.64 -12.00 -4.17
CA GLN A 1 -14.42 -10.86 -3.65
C GLN A 1 -13.45 -9.80 -3.14
N ARG A 2 -13.65 -8.55 -3.55
CA ARG A 2 -12.90 -7.39 -3.05
C ARG A 2 -13.64 -6.79 -1.86
N GLN A 3 -12.90 -6.39 -0.84
CA GLN A 3 -13.44 -5.75 0.35
C GLN A 3 -12.63 -4.50 0.65
N MET A 4 -13.31 -3.43 1.04
CA MET A 4 -12.67 -2.24 1.58
C MET A 4 -12.83 -2.23 3.10
N CYS A 5 -11.75 -1.99 3.80
CA CYS A 5 -11.76 -1.72 5.23
C CYS A 5 -11.31 -0.27 5.44
N ILE A 6 -12.28 0.64 5.52
CA ILE A 6 -12.08 1.95 6.11
C ILE A 6 -12.41 1.76 7.58
N ARG A 7 -11.40 1.85 8.44
CA ARG A 7 -11.65 1.76 9.87
C ARG A 7 -11.10 2.99 10.58
N ASP A 8 -11.92 3.45 11.43
CA ASP A 8 -11.83 4.44 12.50
C ASP A 8 -10.57 4.35 13.35
N SER A 9 -10.00 3.17 13.45
CA SER A 9 -8.82 2.89 14.26
C SER A 9 -7.52 2.89 13.46
N ILE A 10 -7.54 3.13 12.15
CA ILE A 10 -6.34 3.34 11.33
C ILE A 10 -5.99 4.83 11.38
N VAL A 11 -4.99 5.19 12.19
CA VAL A 11 -4.69 6.60 12.53
C VAL A 11 -3.93 7.37 11.46
N SER A 12 -3.35 6.69 10.46
CA SER A 12 -2.59 7.33 9.37
C SER A 12 -2.41 6.39 8.16
N GLY A 13 -1.92 6.93 7.05
CA GLY A 13 -1.50 6.12 5.90
C GLY A 13 -0.35 5.17 6.23
N THR A 14 0.67 5.64 6.96
CA THR A 14 1.78 4.79 7.41
C THR A 14 1.28 3.64 8.30
N HIS A 15 0.30 3.90 9.17
CA HIS A 15 -0.33 2.84 9.97
C HIS A 15 -1.06 1.83 9.07
N ALA A 16 -1.80 2.28 8.04
CA ALA A 16 -2.45 1.39 7.08
C ALA A 16 -1.44 0.47 6.37
N LEU A 17 -0.33 1.04 5.89
CA LEU A 17 0.74 0.27 5.26
C LEU A 17 1.36 -0.73 6.25
N THR A 18 1.64 -0.29 7.47
CA THR A 18 2.18 -1.15 8.55
C THR A 18 1.27 -2.34 8.84
N LEU A 19 -0.03 -2.10 8.99
CA LEU A 19 -1.01 -3.15 9.24
C LEU A 19 -1.06 -4.18 8.11
N ALA A 20 -1.02 -3.72 6.86
CA ALA A 20 -1.00 -4.61 5.71
C ALA A 20 0.29 -5.45 5.67
N LEU A 21 1.45 -4.82 5.85
CA LEU A 21 2.73 -5.50 5.83
C LEU A 21 2.86 -6.54 6.95
N PHE A 22 2.63 -6.16 8.21
CA PHE A 22 2.68 -7.10 9.33
C PHE A 22 1.53 -8.13 9.33
N GLY A 23 0.42 -7.80 8.68
CA GLY A 23 -0.69 -8.75 8.49
C GLY A 23 -0.33 -9.89 7.54
N ILE A 24 0.39 -9.59 6.47
CA ILE A 24 0.68 -10.49 5.36
C ILE A 24 2.01 -11.23 5.55
N LEU A 25 3.07 -10.50 5.92
CA LEU A 25 4.43 -11.02 5.97
C LEU A 25 4.68 -11.84 7.24
N ARG A 26 5.54 -12.86 7.11
CA ARG A 26 6.02 -13.72 8.21
C ARG A 26 7.56 -13.79 8.18
N PRO A 27 8.22 -14.24 9.27
CA PRO A 27 9.66 -14.45 9.27
C PRO A 27 10.12 -15.24 8.04
N ASP A 28 11.26 -14.85 7.47
CA ASP A 28 11.87 -15.34 6.23
C ASP A 28 11.19 -14.95 4.93
N ASP A 29 9.99 -14.35 4.95
CA ASP A 29 9.37 -13.79 3.75
C ASP A 29 10.23 -12.63 3.19
N ILE A 30 10.12 -12.44 1.88
CA ILE A 30 10.79 -11.35 1.16
C ILE A 30 9.74 -10.31 0.74
N LEU A 31 9.99 -9.06 1.12
CA LEU A 31 9.34 -7.86 0.62
C LEU A 31 10.23 -7.24 -0.46
N LEU A 32 9.73 -7.14 -1.70
CA LEU A 32 10.45 -6.49 -2.81
C LEU A 32 9.79 -5.17 -3.17
N SER A 33 10.49 -4.05 -3.02
CA SER A 33 10.08 -2.77 -3.62
C SER A 33 10.55 -2.69 -5.07
N VAL A 34 9.65 -2.43 -6.00
CA VAL A 34 9.99 -2.28 -7.44
C VAL A 34 9.91 -0.82 -7.92
N THR A 35 9.82 0.10 -6.99
CA THR A 35 9.78 1.54 -7.24
C THR A 35 10.89 2.31 -6.52
N GLY A 36 11.97 1.61 -6.21
CA GLY A 36 13.11 2.17 -5.47
C GLY A 36 12.85 2.26 -3.96
N ASP A 37 13.42 3.28 -3.34
CA ASP A 37 13.25 3.53 -1.93
C ASP A 37 11.78 3.80 -1.59
N VAL A 38 11.36 3.23 -0.47
CA VAL A 38 10.04 3.52 0.10
C VAL A 38 10.05 4.87 0.80
N TYR A 39 8.86 5.42 1.05
CA TYR A 39 8.68 6.66 1.80
C TYR A 39 9.34 6.59 3.19
N ASP A 40 9.96 7.69 3.64
CA ASP A 40 10.85 7.74 4.82
C ASP A 40 10.29 7.06 6.06
N THR A 41 9.06 7.41 6.48
CA THR A 41 8.46 6.80 7.69
C THR A 41 8.15 5.32 7.51
N LEU A 42 7.92 4.86 6.28
CA LEU A 42 7.75 3.45 6.00
C LEU A 42 9.09 2.71 5.99
N ASN A 43 10.18 3.39 5.63
CA ASN A 43 11.51 2.81 5.71
C ASN A 43 11.87 2.42 7.15
N ASP A 44 11.52 3.23 8.14
CA ASP A 44 11.71 2.90 9.55
C ASP A 44 10.89 1.68 9.98
N VAL A 45 9.66 1.56 9.47
CA VAL A 45 8.81 0.37 9.70
C VAL A 45 9.41 -0.90 9.11
N ILE A 46 10.06 -0.79 7.94
CA ILE A 46 10.65 -1.94 7.24
C ILE A 46 12.03 -2.29 7.77
N SER A 47 12.91 -1.29 7.88
CA SER A 47 14.36 -1.47 8.04
C SER A 47 14.95 -0.87 9.32
N GLY A 48 14.11 -0.26 10.19
CA GLY A 48 14.54 0.29 11.47
C GLY A 48 15.27 -0.77 12.32
N ASN A 49 16.25 -0.33 13.13
CA ASN A 49 17.03 -1.25 13.94
C ASN A 49 16.58 -1.20 15.41
N GLY A 50 16.20 -2.35 15.97
CA GLY A 50 15.87 -2.51 17.38
C GLY A 50 14.57 -1.83 17.84
N ASN A 51 13.70 -1.43 16.90
CA ASN A 51 12.45 -0.73 17.16
C ASN A 51 11.21 -1.56 16.82
N GLY A 52 11.36 -2.86 16.55
CA GLY A 52 10.27 -3.73 16.15
C GLY A 52 9.87 -3.58 14.68
N SER A 53 10.84 -3.28 13.82
CA SER A 53 10.67 -3.23 12.37
C SER A 53 10.41 -4.61 11.75
N LEU A 54 10.01 -4.67 10.48
CA LEU A 54 9.90 -5.94 9.75
C LEU A 54 11.21 -6.72 9.78
N LYS A 55 12.35 -6.01 9.64
CA LYS A 55 13.69 -6.60 9.73
C LYS A 55 13.95 -7.26 11.08
N ASP A 56 13.55 -6.64 12.18
CA ASP A 56 13.69 -7.20 13.52
C ASP A 56 12.86 -8.49 13.71
N PHE A 57 11.76 -8.62 12.94
CA PHE A 57 10.94 -9.83 12.88
C PHE A 57 11.37 -10.83 11.80
N GLY A 58 12.56 -10.65 11.21
CA GLY A 58 13.14 -11.59 10.27
C GLY A 58 12.58 -11.53 8.85
N ILE A 59 11.86 -10.47 8.48
CA ILE A 59 11.45 -10.21 7.10
C ILE A 59 12.62 -9.60 6.33
N LYS A 60 12.88 -10.12 5.13
CA LYS A 60 13.92 -9.63 4.22
C LYS A 60 13.33 -8.52 3.35
N PHE A 61 14.10 -7.47 3.11
CA PHE A 61 13.71 -6.37 2.24
C PHE A 61 14.73 -6.18 1.13
N ASP A 62 14.25 -6.21 -0.10
CA ASP A 62 15.01 -5.91 -1.30
C ASP A 62 14.32 -4.80 -2.09
N LYS A 63 15.10 -4.08 -2.92
CA LYS A 63 14.57 -3.04 -3.79
C LYS A 63 15.18 -3.10 -5.18
N ILE A 64 14.39 -2.70 -6.16
CA ILE A 64 14.81 -2.46 -7.54
C ILE A 64 14.55 -1.00 -7.86
N GLU A 65 15.61 -0.30 -8.27
CA GLU A 65 15.52 1.12 -8.62
C GLU A 65 14.78 1.32 -9.94
N LEU A 66 14.12 2.46 -10.07
CA LEU A 66 13.54 2.89 -11.33
C LEU A 66 14.65 3.19 -12.33
N CYS A 67 14.38 2.93 -13.62
CA CYS A 67 15.24 3.30 -14.72
C CYS A 67 14.62 4.50 -15.46
N ASP A 68 15.30 5.64 -15.47
CA ASP A 68 14.80 6.89 -16.06
C ASP A 68 13.38 7.28 -15.58
N GLY A 69 13.13 7.07 -14.29
CA GLY A 69 11.84 7.36 -13.65
C GLY A 69 10.73 6.35 -13.97
N LYS A 70 11.02 5.25 -14.68
CA LYS A 70 10.09 4.18 -15.04
C LYS A 70 10.41 2.88 -14.33
N ILE A 71 9.42 2.02 -14.19
CA ILE A 71 9.59 0.67 -13.63
C ILE A 71 10.59 -0.13 -14.46
N ASN A 72 11.64 -0.65 -13.83
CA ASN A 72 12.69 -1.41 -14.48
C ASN A 72 12.29 -2.87 -14.65
N LEU A 73 11.46 -3.15 -15.67
CA LEU A 73 10.95 -4.50 -15.94
C LEU A 73 12.06 -5.52 -16.19
N SER A 74 13.16 -5.12 -16.85
CA SER A 74 14.29 -6.01 -17.12
C SER A 74 14.92 -6.54 -15.84
N GLU A 75 15.14 -5.66 -14.86
CA GLU A 75 15.75 -6.04 -13.59
C GLU A 75 14.76 -6.84 -12.70
N ILE A 76 13.48 -6.48 -12.76
CA ILE A 76 12.42 -7.24 -12.08
C ILE A 76 12.38 -8.69 -12.61
N CYS A 77 12.40 -8.88 -13.93
CA CYS A 77 12.40 -10.24 -14.51
C CYS A 77 13.60 -11.06 -14.04
N LYS A 78 14.81 -10.51 -14.11
CA LYS A 78 16.03 -11.18 -13.64
C LYS A 78 15.97 -11.56 -12.17
N TYR A 79 15.44 -10.65 -11.33
CA TYR A 79 15.28 -10.91 -9.91
C TYR A 79 14.30 -12.06 -9.66
N LEU A 80 13.15 -12.04 -10.34
CA LEU A 80 12.09 -13.03 -10.16
C LEU A 80 12.44 -14.42 -10.71
N GLU A 81 13.38 -14.53 -11.64
CA GLU A 81 13.93 -15.82 -12.11
C GLU A 81 14.72 -16.56 -11.01
N ILE A 82 15.29 -15.81 -10.05
CA ILE A 82 16.15 -16.36 -9.00
C ILE A 82 15.42 -16.39 -7.66
N THR A 83 14.58 -15.39 -7.39
CA THR A 83 13.97 -15.16 -6.08
C THR A 83 12.46 -14.98 -6.20
N GLN A 84 11.72 -15.62 -5.30
CA GLN A 84 10.26 -15.55 -5.24
C GLN A 84 9.83 -14.72 -4.01
N PRO A 85 9.63 -13.40 -4.15
CA PRO A 85 9.17 -12.57 -3.04
C PRO A 85 7.73 -12.91 -2.65
N LYS A 86 7.44 -12.89 -1.35
CA LYS A 86 6.07 -13.03 -0.85
C LYS A 86 5.19 -11.87 -1.25
N LEU A 87 5.76 -10.65 -1.20
CA LEU A 87 5.04 -9.41 -1.46
C LEU A 87 5.89 -8.48 -2.32
N ILE A 88 5.31 -8.01 -3.42
CA ILE A 88 5.90 -7.00 -4.30
C ILE A 88 5.17 -5.69 -4.06
N TYR A 89 5.93 -4.67 -3.70
CA TYR A 89 5.44 -3.36 -3.28
C TYR A 89 5.67 -2.31 -4.36
N PHE A 90 4.64 -1.53 -4.61
CA PHE A 90 4.67 -0.36 -5.49
C PHE A 90 4.29 0.89 -4.71
N GLN A 91 5.04 1.97 -4.89
CA GLN A 91 4.67 3.31 -4.45
C GLN A 91 4.28 4.14 -5.67
N ARG A 92 3.01 4.52 -5.78
CA ARG A 92 2.51 5.31 -6.91
C ARG A 92 3.03 6.74 -6.88
N SER A 93 3.02 7.36 -5.71
CA SER A 93 3.49 8.74 -5.55
C SER A 93 4.99 8.83 -5.85
N ARG A 94 5.41 10.00 -6.31
CA ARG A 94 6.84 10.30 -6.50
C ARG A 94 7.61 10.43 -5.17
N GLY A 95 6.91 10.53 -4.04
CA GLY A 95 7.53 10.88 -2.77
C GLY A 95 8.26 12.23 -2.87
N TYR A 96 9.50 12.26 -2.40
CA TYR A 96 10.38 13.44 -2.52
C TYR A 96 11.29 13.40 -3.77
N SER A 97 11.11 12.42 -4.64
CA SER A 97 11.95 12.24 -5.84
C SER A 97 11.51 13.14 -6.99
N TRP A 98 12.47 13.52 -7.85
CA TRP A 98 12.20 14.23 -9.11
C TRP A 98 11.81 13.22 -10.22
N ARG A 99 10.70 12.54 -10.05
CA ARG A 99 10.11 11.64 -11.03
C ARG A 99 8.61 11.89 -11.17
N ASN A 100 8.01 11.41 -12.22
CA ASN A 100 6.56 11.39 -12.34
C ASN A 100 5.94 10.35 -11.37
N ALA A 101 4.70 10.57 -10.98
CA ALA A 101 3.89 9.53 -10.36
C ALA A 101 3.67 8.39 -11.36
N LEU A 102 3.50 7.16 -10.87
CA LEU A 102 3.20 6.02 -11.71
C LEU A 102 1.74 6.06 -12.15
N THR A 103 1.53 5.91 -13.45
CA THR A 103 0.20 5.75 -14.02
C THR A 103 -0.36 4.35 -13.78
N ILE A 104 -1.67 4.20 -13.94
CA ILE A 104 -2.32 2.88 -13.89
C ILE A 104 -1.82 1.98 -15.03
N ASP A 105 -1.52 2.53 -16.18
CA ASP A 105 -0.97 1.78 -17.33
C ASP A 105 0.45 1.26 -17.02
N ASP A 106 1.34 2.09 -16.48
CA ASP A 106 2.68 1.67 -16.06
C ASP A 106 2.61 0.53 -15.04
N PHE A 107 1.73 0.68 -14.04
CA PHE A 107 1.48 -0.32 -13.02
C PHE A 107 0.92 -1.62 -13.61
N GLY A 108 -0.15 -1.55 -14.41
CA GLY A 108 -0.81 -2.71 -15.01
C GLY A 108 0.12 -3.51 -15.91
N ASN A 109 0.95 -2.82 -16.71
CA ASN A 109 1.98 -3.46 -17.54
C ASN A 109 3.00 -4.22 -16.68
N ALA A 110 3.47 -3.62 -15.57
CA ALA A 110 4.40 -4.28 -14.68
C ALA A 110 3.78 -5.51 -14.00
N VAL A 111 2.56 -5.40 -13.49
CA VAL A 111 1.85 -6.51 -12.86
C VAL A 111 1.65 -7.67 -13.82
N ASN A 112 1.28 -7.40 -15.07
CA ASN A 112 1.13 -8.43 -16.10
C ASN A 112 2.42 -9.22 -16.36
N VAL A 113 3.58 -8.54 -16.35
CA VAL A 113 4.89 -9.18 -16.50
C VAL A 113 5.23 -10.00 -15.25
N ILE A 114 5.10 -9.39 -14.07
CA ILE A 114 5.38 -10.03 -12.79
C ILE A 114 4.56 -11.32 -12.60
N LYS A 115 3.26 -11.26 -12.83
CA LYS A 115 2.36 -12.41 -12.61
C LYS A 115 2.60 -13.57 -13.58
N LYS A 116 3.24 -13.35 -14.71
CA LYS A 116 3.69 -14.43 -15.63
C LYS A 116 4.88 -15.21 -15.07
N ILE A 117 5.77 -14.55 -14.31
CA ILE A 117 7.00 -15.16 -13.78
C ILE A 117 6.77 -15.65 -12.34
N SER A 118 6.09 -14.84 -11.54
CA SER A 118 5.83 -15.10 -10.12
C SER A 118 4.33 -14.95 -9.80
N PRO A 119 3.48 -15.92 -10.21
CA PRO A 119 2.03 -15.83 -10.05
C PRO A 119 1.59 -15.79 -8.58
N ASP A 120 2.36 -16.39 -7.67
CA ASP A 120 2.05 -16.49 -6.25
C ASP A 120 2.47 -15.26 -5.43
N SER A 121 3.34 -14.42 -5.97
CA SER A 121 3.71 -13.15 -5.33
C SER A 121 2.50 -12.23 -5.23
N LEU A 122 2.24 -11.72 -4.04
CA LEU A 122 1.18 -10.74 -3.81
C LEU A 122 1.63 -9.36 -4.26
N ILE A 123 0.71 -8.57 -4.79
CA ILE A 123 0.97 -7.20 -5.25
C ILE A 123 0.30 -6.22 -4.28
N MET A 124 1.11 -5.39 -3.65
CA MET A 124 0.67 -4.31 -2.77
C MET A 124 1.01 -2.94 -3.35
N VAL A 125 0.08 -2.00 -3.22
CA VAL A 125 0.28 -0.62 -3.69
C VAL A 125 0.06 0.38 -2.55
N ASP A 126 1.05 1.22 -2.30
CA ASP A 126 0.83 2.51 -1.64
C ASP A 126 0.19 3.45 -2.67
N ASN A 127 -1.11 3.67 -2.48
CA ASN A 127 -1.93 4.43 -3.41
C ASN A 127 -2.04 5.91 -3.04
N CYS A 128 -1.28 6.38 -2.03
CA CYS A 128 -1.28 7.77 -1.61
C CYS A 128 -1.07 8.72 -2.79
N TYR A 129 -1.93 9.71 -2.92
CA TYR A 129 -2.00 10.70 -4.01
C TYR A 129 -2.42 10.12 -5.38
N GLY A 130 -2.66 8.82 -5.47
CA GLY A 130 -3.14 8.18 -6.70
C GLY A 130 -4.66 8.03 -6.77
N GLU A 131 -5.34 8.16 -5.65
CA GLU A 131 -6.78 7.93 -5.57
C GLU A 131 -7.55 8.97 -6.40
N PHE A 132 -8.46 8.51 -7.23
CA PHE A 132 -9.34 9.32 -8.10
C PHE A 132 -8.62 10.19 -9.13
N THR A 133 -7.33 9.95 -9.40
CA THR A 133 -6.57 10.68 -10.41
C THR A 133 -6.74 10.11 -11.82
N GLU A 134 -7.18 8.86 -11.93
CA GLU A 134 -7.39 8.14 -13.17
C GLU A 134 -8.73 7.37 -13.11
N GLU A 135 -9.21 6.87 -14.24
CA GLU A 135 -10.50 6.16 -14.34
C GLU A 135 -10.54 4.85 -13.52
N CYS A 136 -9.39 4.24 -13.30
CA CYS A 136 -9.27 2.97 -12.59
C CYS A 136 -8.32 3.07 -11.40
N GLU A 137 -8.61 2.28 -10.38
CA GLU A 137 -7.72 2.08 -9.24
C GLU A 137 -6.85 0.82 -9.42
N PRO A 138 -5.67 0.72 -8.78
CA PRO A 138 -4.73 -0.39 -8.97
C PRO A 138 -5.35 -1.78 -8.77
N THR A 139 -6.38 -1.89 -7.94
CA THR A 139 -7.10 -3.17 -7.74
C THR A 139 -7.81 -3.69 -8.98
N VAL A 140 -8.13 -2.84 -9.96
CA VAL A 140 -8.69 -3.25 -11.25
C VAL A 140 -7.60 -3.85 -12.12
N CYS A 141 -6.36 -3.35 -11.99
CA CYS A 141 -5.21 -3.73 -12.79
C CYS A 141 -4.31 -4.79 -12.12
N GLY A 142 -4.82 -5.50 -11.10
CA GLY A 142 -4.16 -6.67 -10.54
C GLY A 142 -3.45 -6.47 -9.21
N ALA A 143 -3.60 -5.31 -8.54
CA ALA A 143 -3.19 -5.20 -7.14
C ALA A 143 -4.05 -6.12 -6.27
N ASP A 144 -3.40 -6.91 -5.42
CA ASP A 144 -4.06 -7.78 -4.44
C ASP A 144 -4.55 -6.96 -3.23
N ILE A 145 -3.81 -5.91 -2.87
CA ILE A 145 -4.12 -5.02 -1.75
C ILE A 145 -3.57 -3.62 -2.02
N ILE A 146 -4.32 -2.61 -1.64
CA ILE A 146 -3.89 -1.21 -1.64
C ILE A 146 -4.06 -0.61 -0.26
N ALA A 147 -3.22 0.36 0.07
CA ALA A 147 -3.36 1.15 1.28
C ALA A 147 -3.07 2.63 0.99
N GLY A 148 -3.64 3.51 1.78
CA GLY A 148 -3.44 4.93 1.60
C GLY A 148 -3.89 5.75 2.80
N SER A 149 -3.75 7.07 2.67
CA SER A 149 -4.02 8.04 3.73
C SER A 149 -5.29 8.83 3.46
N LEU A 150 -6.16 8.93 4.47
CA LEU A 150 -7.38 9.72 4.37
C LEU A 150 -7.15 11.24 4.52
N ILE A 151 -5.97 11.69 4.99
CA ILE A 151 -5.64 13.12 4.97
C ILE A 151 -5.17 13.61 3.58
N LYS A 152 -5.14 12.72 2.59
CA LYS A 152 -4.78 12.99 1.19
C LYS A 152 -6.03 12.87 0.31
N ASN A 153 -5.85 12.48 -0.95
CA ASN A 153 -6.93 12.44 -1.95
C ASN A 153 -8.21 11.74 -1.45
N ALA A 154 -8.06 10.55 -0.88
CA ALA A 154 -9.21 9.73 -0.47
C ALA A 154 -10.09 10.37 0.62
N GLY A 155 -9.57 11.30 1.40
CA GLY A 155 -10.34 11.99 2.44
C GLY A 155 -11.01 13.27 1.98
N GLY A 156 -10.84 13.69 0.72
CA GLY A 156 -11.54 14.85 0.12
C GLY A 156 -11.32 16.18 0.83
N GLY A 157 -10.22 16.31 1.60
CA GLY A 157 -9.93 17.50 2.40
C GLY A 157 -10.74 17.61 3.71
N LEU A 158 -11.60 16.63 4.03
CA LEU A 158 -12.46 16.65 5.21
C LEU A 158 -12.04 15.67 6.31
N ALA A 159 -11.41 14.57 5.95
CA ALA A 159 -10.95 13.60 6.94
C ALA A 159 -9.80 14.18 7.77
N PRO A 160 -9.93 14.28 9.10
CA PRO A 160 -8.93 14.92 9.94
C PRO A 160 -7.68 14.05 10.16
N THR A 161 -7.80 12.76 9.94
CA THR A 161 -6.76 11.74 10.15
C THR A 161 -7.15 10.47 9.40
N GLY A 162 -6.42 9.39 9.60
CA GLY A 162 -6.83 8.06 9.18
C GLY A 162 -6.14 7.53 7.95
N GLY A 163 -6.38 6.25 7.72
CA GLY A 163 -5.94 5.51 6.55
C GLY A 163 -6.99 4.51 6.10
N TYR A 164 -6.75 3.91 4.96
CA TYR A 164 -7.60 2.84 4.44
C TYR A 164 -6.76 1.68 3.89
N ILE A 165 -7.37 0.51 3.88
CA ILE A 165 -6.85 -0.70 3.24
C ILE A 165 -7.98 -1.28 2.41
N ALA A 166 -7.72 -1.60 1.14
CA ALA A 166 -8.70 -2.20 0.26
C ALA A 166 -8.06 -3.28 -0.62
N GLY A 167 -8.80 -4.31 -0.98
CA GLY A 167 -8.28 -5.38 -1.83
C GLY A 167 -8.99 -6.71 -1.63
N ARG A 168 -8.23 -7.78 -1.75
CA ARG A 168 -8.73 -9.15 -1.53
C ARG A 168 -9.15 -9.32 -0.07
N LYS A 169 -10.33 -9.90 0.13
CA LYS A 169 -10.95 -10.04 1.45
C LYS A 169 -10.01 -10.67 2.48
N GLU A 170 -9.37 -11.76 2.13
CA GLU A 170 -8.48 -12.49 3.03
C GLU A 170 -7.26 -11.66 3.47
N LEU A 171 -6.72 -10.78 2.60
CA LEU A 171 -5.59 -9.91 2.94
C LEU A 171 -6.03 -8.75 3.83
N VAL A 172 -7.21 -8.19 3.56
CA VAL A 172 -7.81 -7.14 4.40
C VAL A 172 -8.12 -7.69 5.80
N GLU A 173 -8.61 -8.91 5.91
CA GLU A 173 -8.86 -9.57 7.20
C GLU A 173 -7.55 -9.83 7.98
N LEU A 174 -6.47 -10.21 7.30
CA LEU A 174 -5.16 -10.37 7.94
C LEU A 174 -4.63 -9.04 8.50
N ALA A 175 -4.78 -7.94 7.75
CA ALA A 175 -4.44 -6.61 8.20
C ALA A 175 -5.32 -6.17 9.40
N ALA A 176 -6.63 -6.42 9.31
CA ALA A 176 -7.58 -6.08 10.37
C ALA A 176 -7.27 -6.77 11.70
N LYS A 177 -6.72 -8.00 11.68
CA LYS A 177 -6.28 -8.71 12.89
C LYS A 177 -5.08 -8.08 13.59
N ARG A 178 -4.46 -7.07 13.00
CA ARG A 178 -3.34 -6.31 13.58
C ARG A 178 -3.76 -4.93 14.08
N LEU A 179 -5.03 -4.54 13.91
CA LEU A 179 -5.49 -3.16 14.04
C LEU A 179 -5.26 -2.59 15.45
N THR A 180 -5.65 -3.30 16.50
CA THR A 180 -5.46 -2.87 17.89
C THR A 180 -4.56 -3.82 18.65
N THR A 181 -4.95 -5.08 18.72
CA THR A 181 -4.18 -6.15 19.34
C THR A 181 -4.04 -7.32 18.38
N PRO A 182 -2.90 -8.03 18.38
CA PRO A 182 -2.73 -9.20 17.54
C PRO A 182 -3.88 -10.20 17.73
N SER A 183 -4.41 -10.71 16.64
CA SER A 183 -5.50 -11.70 16.54
C SER A 183 -6.91 -11.19 16.80
N THR A 184 -7.15 -10.25 17.71
CA THR A 184 -8.48 -9.66 17.96
C THR A 184 -8.78 -8.49 17.03
N GLY A 185 -7.76 -7.70 16.71
CA GLY A 185 -7.88 -6.64 15.72
C GLY A 185 -8.99 -5.63 16.02
N GLY A 186 -9.97 -5.57 15.15
CA GLY A 186 -11.05 -4.58 15.21
C GLY A 186 -12.21 -4.93 16.13
N GLU A 187 -12.14 -6.00 16.91
CA GLU A 187 -13.17 -6.35 17.90
C GLU A 187 -13.09 -5.47 19.15
N VAL A 188 -11.95 -4.82 19.38
CA VAL A 188 -11.70 -3.95 20.52
C VAL A 188 -11.26 -2.56 20.06
N GLY A 189 -11.58 -1.56 20.85
CA GLY A 189 -11.30 -0.16 20.56
C GLY A 189 -12.46 0.55 19.86
N SER A 190 -12.54 1.86 20.07
CA SER A 190 -13.57 2.72 19.49
C SER A 190 -13.00 4.09 19.14
N TYR A 191 -13.71 4.81 18.27
CA TYR A 191 -13.41 6.18 17.88
C TYR A 191 -14.53 7.12 18.35
N GLU A 192 -14.20 8.12 19.16
CA GLU A 192 -15.18 8.96 19.83
C GLU A 192 -15.88 9.99 18.91
N ASN A 193 -15.21 10.45 17.86
CA ASN A 193 -15.65 11.63 17.10
C ASN A 193 -16.62 11.34 15.96
N GLY A 194 -17.10 10.10 15.82
CA GLY A 194 -17.99 9.70 14.73
C GLY A 194 -17.34 9.74 13.35
N TYR A 195 -17.95 9.07 12.39
CA TYR A 195 -17.36 8.81 11.05
C TYR A 195 -17.82 9.77 9.97
N ARG A 196 -18.63 10.78 10.30
CA ARG A 196 -19.25 11.66 9.30
C ARG A 196 -18.23 12.29 8.35
N ASN A 197 -17.16 12.86 8.89
CA ASN A 197 -16.13 13.53 8.08
C ASN A 197 -15.38 12.57 7.15
N PHE A 198 -15.19 11.31 7.56
CA PHE A 198 -14.56 10.30 6.73
C PHE A 198 -15.46 9.92 5.55
N TYR A 199 -16.73 9.61 5.81
CA TYR A 199 -17.67 9.24 4.75
C TYR A 199 -18.01 10.42 3.84
N GLN A 200 -18.19 11.60 4.38
CA GLN A 200 -18.41 12.81 3.58
C GLN A 200 -17.16 13.15 2.76
N GLY A 201 -15.97 12.98 3.34
CA GLY A 201 -14.70 13.20 2.66
C GLY A 201 -14.54 12.29 1.45
N ILE A 202 -14.70 10.97 1.62
CA ILE A 202 -14.56 10.03 0.51
C ILE A 202 -15.65 10.21 -0.56
N PHE A 203 -16.86 10.61 -0.17
CA PHE A 203 -17.94 10.93 -1.11
C PHE A 203 -17.59 12.14 -1.99
N LEU A 204 -16.96 13.16 -1.42
CA LEU A 204 -16.57 14.39 -2.13
C LEU A 204 -15.18 14.30 -2.79
N ALA A 205 -14.38 13.30 -2.44
CA ALA A 205 -13.01 13.15 -2.92
C ALA A 205 -12.86 13.21 -4.46
N PRO A 206 -13.70 12.53 -5.27
CA PRO A 206 -13.59 12.61 -6.73
C PRO A 206 -13.70 14.06 -7.24
N HIS A 207 -14.64 14.85 -6.69
CA HIS A 207 -14.79 16.25 -7.07
C HIS A 207 -13.59 17.10 -6.61
N THR A 208 -13.15 16.92 -5.37
CA THR A 208 -12.03 17.67 -4.80
C THR A 208 -10.73 17.40 -5.56
N VAL A 209 -10.46 16.15 -5.90
CA VAL A 209 -9.28 15.74 -6.68
C VAL A 209 -9.34 16.30 -8.10
N ALA A 210 -10.49 16.21 -8.77
CA ALA A 210 -10.68 16.75 -10.12
C ALA A 210 -10.47 18.27 -10.20
N GLN A 211 -10.69 19.01 -9.11
CA GLN A 211 -10.39 20.45 -9.06
C GLN A 211 -8.91 20.75 -8.83
N ALA A 212 -8.13 19.78 -8.36
CA ALA A 212 -6.70 19.92 -8.07
C ALA A 212 -5.80 19.46 -9.24
N LEU A 213 -6.35 18.67 -10.16
CA LEU A 213 -5.68 18.23 -11.40
C LEU A 213 -5.74 19.30 -12.48
#